data_eaebbb692406d21046caf81fe1d414f1
#
_entry.id   eaebbb692406d21046caf81fe1d414f1
#
_cell.length_a   1.000
_cell.length_b   1.000
_cell.length_c   1.000
_cell.angle_alpha   90.00
_cell.angle_beta   90.00
_cell.angle_gamma   90.00
#
_symmetry.space_group_name_H-M   'P 1'
#
loop_
_entity.id
_entity.type
_entity.pdbx_description
1 polymer ?
#
loop_
_entity_poly.entity_id
_entity_poly.type
_entity_poly.pdbx_seq_one_letter_code
_entity_poly.pdbx_strand_id
1 'polypeptide(L)'
;MKPKLRMMKLQLNKLACLTALFFGLLSSASAQKTFKYQAPLQKTDSTGFYRISLQPALVAKAKADLSDIRIIDDKGNFVPYIQAGSLPLKDQKSFVVFNPVDARLSTDTGTTFIVENKTGLALDRLWIKLQNTAVQRKVNLVGSDDLKQWFAIQEDIPLQEAVANSEGTFMQSLSFPASNYRYLKILVNDKNKTPIKFLQAGIYTEYAAALTYVPIPQVHLSRVDSNKTTYLTLKLNDRYQVNKLHVDITSPKYFKRDVTVYQVTGTEKQLLGEGELNSIKVTDLLIAAKSSQLLLLINNGDNLPLTISSVEAYQADESLISYLNGRQTYQLLAGDPNTQAPEYDLKFFADSIHDDITQISHGAVNNNPVYEGNQAKPGKDHSYTLFIWLAIIIALGLLLFLTLKMTKEVGKKVEKENS
;
A
#
# COMPACT_ATOMS: atom_id res chain seq x y z
N MET A 1 8.71 46.66 39.26
CA MET A 1 8.88 46.69 37.77
C MET A 1 8.72 45.34 37.07
N LYS A 2 8.24 44.26 37.74
CA LYS A 2 8.13 42.90 37.16
C LYS A 2 6.78 42.51 36.52
N PRO A 3 5.61 43.10 36.75
CA PRO A 3 4.36 42.61 36.17
C PRO A 3 4.12 42.99 34.71
N LYS A 4 4.59 44.15 34.23
CA LYS A 4 4.39 44.62 32.84
C LYS A 4 5.11 43.75 31.78
N LEU A 5 6.28 43.20 32.13
CA LEU A 5 7.04 42.34 31.22
C LEU A 5 6.40 40.94 31.02
N ARG A 6 5.70 40.46 32.06
CA ARG A 6 5.00 39.17 32.02
C ARG A 6 3.71 39.21 31.16
N MET A 7 2.99 40.33 31.22
CA MET A 7 1.79 40.54 30.39
C MET A 7 2.15 40.72 28.90
N MET A 8 3.27 41.39 28.59
CA MET A 8 3.72 41.58 27.21
C MET A 8 4.19 40.26 26.56
N LYS A 9 4.84 39.37 27.32
CA LYS A 9 5.19 37.99 26.81
C LYS A 9 3.95 37.13 26.60
N LEU A 10 2.92 37.23 27.43
CA LEU A 10 1.67 36.47 27.24
C LEU A 10 0.87 36.94 26.01
N GLN A 11 0.90 38.23 25.72
CA GLN A 11 0.25 38.82 24.54
C GLN A 11 1.00 38.44 23.24
N LEU A 12 2.35 38.41 23.26
CA LEU A 12 3.16 38.01 22.11
C LEU A 12 2.97 36.53 21.78
N ASN A 13 2.89 35.66 22.78
CA ASN A 13 2.63 34.22 22.57
C ASN A 13 1.21 33.95 22.03
N LYS A 14 0.21 34.72 22.48
CA LYS A 14 -1.16 34.62 21.93
C LYS A 14 -1.23 35.09 20.48
N LEU A 15 -0.50 36.13 20.10
CA LEU A 15 -0.46 36.63 18.73
C LEU A 15 0.29 35.65 17.81
N ALA A 16 1.40 35.05 18.28
CA ALA A 16 2.13 34.02 17.55
C ALA A 16 1.32 32.73 17.33
N CYS A 17 0.53 32.31 18.34
CA CYS A 17 -0.40 31.20 18.21
C CYS A 17 -1.57 31.50 17.23
N LEU A 18 -2.11 32.73 17.27
CA LEU A 18 -3.17 33.12 16.33
C LEU A 18 -2.69 33.21 14.88
N THR A 19 -1.46 33.72 14.66
CA THR A 19 -0.87 33.76 13.30
C THR A 19 -0.51 32.38 12.78
N ALA A 20 -0.01 31.47 13.63
CA ALA A 20 0.25 30.08 13.25
C ALA A 20 -1.06 29.31 12.91
N LEU A 21 -2.14 29.56 13.66
CA LEU A 21 -3.47 28.98 13.39
C LEU A 21 -4.06 29.49 12.07
N PHE A 22 -3.87 30.79 11.76
CA PHE A 22 -4.38 31.41 10.53
C PHE A 22 -3.62 30.93 9.27
N PHE A 23 -2.31 30.66 9.37
CA PHE A 23 -1.52 30.09 8.28
C PHE A 23 -1.86 28.62 8.01
N GLY A 24 -2.27 27.85 9.01
CA GLY A 24 -2.69 26.45 8.86
C GLY A 24 -4.02 26.27 8.10
N LEU A 25 -4.92 27.26 8.17
CA LEU A 25 -6.24 27.20 7.53
C LEU A 25 -6.24 27.54 6.03
N LEU A 26 -5.21 28.22 5.54
CA LEU A 26 -5.12 28.63 4.12
C LEU A 26 -4.56 27.54 3.19
N SER A 27 -3.96 26.48 3.73
CA SER A 27 -3.28 25.44 2.93
C SER A 27 -4.24 24.41 2.32
N SER A 28 -5.38 24.15 2.96
CA SER A 28 -6.29 23.06 2.58
C SER A 28 -7.14 23.39 1.34
N ALA A 29 -7.56 24.61 1.15
CA ALA A 29 -8.43 25.01 0.03
C ALA A 29 -7.70 25.01 -1.33
N SER A 30 -6.37 25.16 -1.33
CA SER A 30 -5.59 25.18 -2.59
C SER A 30 -5.27 23.77 -3.11
N ALA A 31 -5.17 22.78 -2.23
CA ALA A 31 -4.75 21.43 -2.59
C ALA A 31 -5.79 20.65 -3.43
N GLN A 32 -7.08 20.99 -3.33
CA GLN A 32 -8.15 20.35 -4.11
C GLN A 32 -8.16 20.77 -5.58
N LYS A 33 -7.64 21.94 -5.88
CA LYS A 33 -7.66 22.57 -7.21
C LYS A 33 -6.70 21.91 -8.21
N THR A 34 -5.81 21.05 -7.73
CA THR A 34 -4.84 20.32 -8.57
C THR A 34 -5.40 18.99 -9.10
N PHE A 35 -6.45 18.47 -8.46
CA PHE A 35 -7.08 17.20 -8.86
C PHE A 35 -8.10 17.44 -9.96
N LYS A 36 -7.92 16.78 -11.10
CA LYS A 36 -8.77 16.98 -12.29
C LYS A 36 -10.13 16.31 -12.18
N TYR A 37 -10.25 15.22 -11.43
CA TYR A 37 -11.44 14.39 -11.36
C TYR A 37 -11.92 14.23 -9.92
N GLN A 38 -13.25 14.06 -9.80
CA GLN A 38 -13.91 13.77 -8.53
C GLN A 38 -15.02 12.73 -8.70
N ALA A 39 -15.31 11.98 -7.64
CA ALA A 39 -16.43 11.06 -7.56
C ALA A 39 -17.04 11.09 -6.15
N PRO A 40 -18.39 11.24 -6.02
CA PRO A 40 -19.04 11.22 -4.71
C PRO A 40 -18.98 9.82 -4.11
N LEU A 41 -18.69 9.70 -2.82
CA LEU A 41 -18.82 8.44 -2.09
C LEU A 41 -20.28 8.15 -1.75
N GLN A 42 -20.61 6.86 -1.67
CA GLN A 42 -21.87 6.42 -1.12
C GLN A 42 -22.00 6.94 0.32
N LYS A 43 -23.19 7.44 0.68
CA LYS A 43 -23.46 7.94 2.03
C LYS A 43 -23.37 6.81 3.05
N THR A 44 -22.80 7.13 4.21
CA THR A 44 -22.68 6.23 5.35
C THR A 44 -23.69 6.60 6.42
N ASP A 45 -24.38 5.60 6.98
CA ASP A 45 -25.40 5.83 8.02
C ASP A 45 -24.80 5.89 9.43
N SER A 46 -23.67 5.22 9.63
CA SER A 46 -22.98 5.12 10.91
C SER A 46 -21.53 5.60 10.82
N THR A 47 -20.98 5.96 11.97
CA THR A 47 -19.55 6.26 12.09
C THR A 47 -18.76 4.97 12.28
N GLY A 48 -17.69 4.78 11.51
CA GLY A 48 -16.87 3.58 11.58
C GLY A 48 -15.89 3.44 10.42
N PHE A 49 -15.23 2.28 10.37
CA PHE A 49 -14.39 1.91 9.23
C PHE A 49 -15.22 1.42 8.06
N TYR A 50 -14.83 1.84 6.87
CA TYR A 50 -15.44 1.45 5.60
C TYR A 50 -14.38 1.05 4.59
N ARG A 51 -14.66 -0.01 3.83
CA ARG A 51 -13.90 -0.40 2.64
C ARG A 51 -14.51 0.28 1.42
N ILE A 52 -13.76 1.13 0.75
CA ILE A 52 -14.18 1.92 -0.39
C ILE A 52 -13.63 1.27 -1.65
N SER A 53 -14.49 0.61 -2.43
CA SER A 53 -14.10 -0.02 -3.70
C SER A 53 -13.84 1.04 -4.78
N LEU A 54 -12.68 0.93 -5.46
CA LEU A 54 -12.26 1.84 -6.53
C LEU A 54 -12.64 1.27 -7.89
N GLN A 55 -13.75 1.76 -8.44
CA GLN A 55 -14.24 1.31 -9.74
C GLN A 55 -13.24 1.64 -10.88
N PRO A 56 -13.19 0.85 -11.96
CA PRO A 56 -12.27 1.05 -13.07
C PRO A 56 -12.26 2.48 -13.65
N ALA A 57 -13.42 3.13 -13.68
CA ALA A 57 -13.55 4.50 -14.17
C ALA A 57 -12.73 5.52 -13.38
N LEU A 58 -12.62 5.35 -12.05
CA LEU A 58 -11.80 6.23 -11.20
C LEU A 58 -10.32 5.86 -11.31
N VAL A 59 -10.01 4.57 -11.25
CA VAL A 59 -8.62 4.08 -11.40
C VAL A 59 -8.03 4.47 -12.74
N ALA A 60 -8.82 4.51 -13.82
CA ALA A 60 -8.39 4.99 -15.13
C ALA A 60 -7.89 6.46 -15.09
N LYS A 61 -8.44 7.28 -14.21
CA LYS A 61 -8.09 8.70 -14.03
C LYS A 61 -6.95 8.95 -13.04
N ALA A 62 -6.65 7.98 -12.18
CA ALA A 62 -5.57 8.06 -11.20
C ALA A 62 -4.22 7.63 -11.79
N LYS A 63 -3.14 7.82 -11.06
CA LYS A 63 -1.83 7.21 -11.35
C LYS A 63 -1.90 5.68 -11.24
N ALA A 64 -0.95 4.98 -11.84
CA ALA A 64 -0.89 3.53 -11.79
C ALA A 64 -0.70 2.98 -10.37
N ASP A 65 -0.01 3.72 -9.51
CA ASP A 65 0.25 3.42 -8.11
C ASP A 65 -0.82 3.97 -7.15
N LEU A 66 -1.87 4.62 -7.68
CA LEU A 66 -2.96 5.26 -6.94
C LEU A 66 -2.50 6.35 -5.95
N SER A 67 -1.25 6.82 -6.08
CA SER A 67 -0.64 7.81 -5.17
C SER A 67 -1.34 9.16 -5.18
N ASP A 68 -2.11 9.48 -6.23
CA ASP A 68 -2.87 10.71 -6.41
C ASP A 68 -4.35 10.60 -6.04
N ILE A 69 -4.78 9.54 -5.35
CA ILE A 69 -6.14 9.48 -4.81
C ILE A 69 -6.20 10.19 -3.47
N ARG A 70 -7.28 10.93 -3.22
CA ARG A 70 -7.60 11.57 -1.94
C ARG A 70 -9.07 11.41 -1.61
N ILE A 71 -9.37 11.31 -0.33
CA ILE A 71 -10.73 11.44 0.21
C ILE A 71 -10.86 12.83 0.79
N ILE A 72 -11.94 13.54 0.49
CA ILE A 72 -12.27 14.82 1.10
C ILE A 72 -13.64 14.78 1.75
N ASP A 73 -13.79 15.53 2.86
CA ASP A 73 -15.06 15.75 3.52
C ASP A 73 -15.82 16.94 2.90
N ASP A 74 -17.00 17.23 3.41
CA ASP A 74 -17.86 18.35 3.02
C ASP A 74 -17.27 19.75 3.34
N LYS A 75 -16.25 19.80 4.20
CA LYS A 75 -15.50 21.01 4.55
C LYS A 75 -14.23 21.17 3.72
N GLY A 76 -13.93 20.17 2.85
CA GLY A 76 -12.75 20.17 2.03
C GLY A 76 -11.47 19.70 2.71
N ASN A 77 -11.56 19.04 3.86
CA ASN A 77 -10.40 18.47 4.52
C ASN A 77 -10.10 17.08 3.97
N PHE A 78 -8.81 16.75 3.87
CA PHE A 78 -8.39 15.40 3.52
C PHE A 78 -8.68 14.42 4.65
N VAL A 79 -9.28 13.29 4.30
CA VAL A 79 -9.62 12.21 5.23
C VAL A 79 -8.59 11.10 5.10
N PRO A 80 -7.97 10.66 6.21
CA PRO A 80 -6.98 9.59 6.19
C PRO A 80 -7.55 8.25 5.68
N TYR A 81 -6.72 7.52 4.93
CA TYR A 81 -7.05 6.18 4.47
C TYR A 81 -5.80 5.29 4.38
N ILE A 82 -6.04 3.99 4.25
CA ILE A 82 -5.03 2.97 3.95
C ILE A 82 -5.45 2.28 2.65
N GLN A 83 -4.52 1.98 1.76
CA GLN A 83 -4.79 1.08 0.63
C GLN A 83 -4.98 -0.34 1.18
N ALA A 84 -6.07 -1.01 0.84
CA ALA A 84 -6.41 -2.32 1.41
C ALA A 84 -5.34 -3.39 1.12
N GLY A 85 -4.70 -3.34 -0.05
CA GLY A 85 -3.58 -4.23 -0.41
C GLY A 85 -2.30 -4.01 0.41
N SER A 86 -2.18 -2.87 1.13
CA SER A 86 -1.04 -2.58 2.02
C SER A 86 -1.26 -3.05 3.47
N LEU A 87 -2.47 -3.49 3.80
CA LEU A 87 -2.72 -4.07 5.12
C LEU A 87 -2.02 -5.42 5.23
N PRO A 88 -1.39 -5.71 6.39
CA PRO A 88 -0.94 -7.06 6.65
C PRO A 88 -2.16 -8.00 6.55
N LEU A 89 -2.03 -9.07 5.78
CA LEU A 89 -3.06 -10.09 5.68
C LEU A 89 -3.30 -10.66 7.07
N LYS A 90 -4.36 -10.23 7.73
CA LYS A 90 -4.80 -10.76 9.04
C LYS A 90 -5.50 -12.12 8.91
N ASP A 91 -5.56 -12.66 7.72
CA ASP A 91 -6.33 -13.87 7.45
C ASP A 91 -5.68 -15.08 8.12
N GLN A 92 -6.09 -15.34 9.37
CA GLN A 92 -5.75 -16.56 10.11
C GLN A 92 -6.17 -17.84 9.36
N LYS A 93 -7.04 -17.72 8.37
CA LYS A 93 -7.50 -18.84 7.53
C LYS A 93 -6.44 -19.32 6.53
N SER A 94 -5.41 -18.53 6.27
CA SER A 94 -4.31 -18.91 5.40
C SER A 94 -3.12 -19.55 6.12
N PHE A 95 -3.14 -19.60 7.46
CA PHE A 95 -2.07 -20.24 8.22
C PHE A 95 -2.30 -21.74 8.33
N VAL A 96 -1.56 -22.51 7.56
CA VAL A 96 -1.57 -23.97 7.62
C VAL A 96 -0.66 -24.42 8.75
N VAL A 97 -1.27 -24.86 9.84
CA VAL A 97 -0.54 -25.40 10.99
C VAL A 97 0.04 -26.77 10.64
N PHE A 98 1.33 -26.93 10.87
CA PHE A 98 2.00 -28.22 10.77
C PHE A 98 1.81 -29.02 12.06
N ASN A 99 1.51 -30.30 11.91
CA ASN A 99 1.35 -31.17 13.06
C ASN A 99 2.68 -31.34 13.80
N PRO A 100 2.72 -31.10 15.12
CA PRO A 100 3.89 -31.43 15.91
C PRO A 100 4.09 -32.94 15.94
N VAL A 101 5.31 -33.37 15.66
CA VAL A 101 5.73 -34.79 15.76
C VAL A 101 6.40 -35.04 17.09
N ASP A 102 7.23 -34.11 17.55
CA ASP A 102 7.91 -34.16 18.82
C ASP A 102 8.25 -32.74 19.31
N ALA A 103 8.22 -32.56 20.62
CA ALA A 103 8.62 -31.30 21.26
C ALA A 103 9.32 -31.61 22.58
N ARG A 104 10.60 -31.24 22.69
CA ARG A 104 11.42 -31.44 23.89
C ARG A 104 11.97 -30.11 24.36
N LEU A 105 11.74 -29.81 25.64
CA LEU A 105 12.34 -28.70 26.33
C LEU A 105 13.51 -29.23 27.16
N SER A 106 14.71 -28.74 26.91
CA SER A 106 15.89 -29.15 27.67
C SER A 106 16.84 -27.98 27.91
N THR A 107 17.27 -27.82 29.14
CA THR A 107 18.30 -26.86 29.53
C THR A 107 19.71 -27.35 29.23
N ASP A 108 19.89 -28.67 29.09
CA ASP A 108 21.21 -29.29 28.87
C ASP A 108 21.57 -29.38 27.40
N THR A 109 20.59 -29.75 26.55
CA THR A 109 20.81 -30.02 25.12
C THR A 109 20.12 -29.02 24.20
N GLY A 110 19.34 -28.09 24.76
CA GLY A 110 18.53 -27.14 24.00
C GLY A 110 17.12 -27.63 23.71
N THR A 111 16.27 -26.71 23.27
CA THR A 111 14.87 -26.98 22.91
C THR A 111 14.79 -27.54 21.50
N THR A 112 14.06 -28.61 21.31
CA THR A 112 13.79 -29.23 20.02
C THR A 112 12.29 -29.23 19.74
N PHE A 113 11.91 -28.84 18.53
CA PHE A 113 10.54 -28.88 18.04
C PHE A 113 10.51 -29.45 16.62
N ILE A 114 9.82 -30.57 16.41
CA ILE A 114 9.74 -31.28 15.13
C ILE A 114 8.30 -31.18 14.61
N VAL A 115 8.17 -30.78 13.34
CA VAL A 115 6.89 -30.68 12.65
C VAL A 115 6.91 -31.40 11.30
N GLU A 116 5.75 -31.84 10.85
CA GLU A 116 5.55 -32.52 9.57
C GLU A 116 4.99 -31.57 8.52
N ASN A 117 5.74 -31.34 7.45
CA ASN A 117 5.28 -30.68 6.24
C ASN A 117 4.46 -31.66 5.39
N LYS A 118 3.15 -31.71 5.62
CA LYS A 118 2.23 -32.56 4.83
C LYS A 118 1.90 -31.99 3.46
N THR A 119 2.30 -30.76 3.17
CA THR A 119 1.95 -30.12 1.89
C THR A 119 2.75 -30.68 0.72
N GLY A 120 3.91 -31.28 0.99
CA GLY A 120 4.85 -31.74 -0.05
C GLY A 120 5.47 -30.62 -0.88
N LEU A 121 5.20 -29.34 -0.50
CA LEU A 121 5.76 -28.16 -1.19
C LEU A 121 7.18 -27.91 -0.71
N ALA A 122 8.00 -27.38 -1.62
CA ALA A 122 9.27 -26.78 -1.24
C ALA A 122 8.98 -25.48 -0.45
N LEU A 123 9.59 -25.36 0.72
CA LEU A 123 9.42 -24.24 1.62
C LEU A 123 10.73 -23.45 1.69
N ASP A 124 10.63 -22.14 1.70
CA ASP A 124 11.73 -21.19 1.95
C ASP A 124 11.51 -20.38 3.22
N ARG A 125 10.36 -20.59 3.87
CA ARG A 125 9.95 -19.89 5.09
C ARG A 125 9.05 -20.76 5.95
N LEU A 126 9.33 -20.75 7.25
CA LEU A 126 8.50 -21.39 8.28
C LEU A 126 8.13 -20.34 9.33
N TRP A 127 6.87 -20.27 9.68
CA TRP A 127 6.41 -19.42 10.76
C TRP A 127 6.27 -20.23 12.03
N ILE A 128 6.70 -19.66 13.15
CA ILE A 128 6.64 -20.27 14.47
C ILE A 128 5.91 -19.36 15.44
N LYS A 129 4.99 -19.90 16.23
CA LYS A 129 4.33 -19.22 17.35
C LYS A 129 5.04 -19.62 18.64
N LEU A 130 5.54 -18.64 19.36
CA LEU A 130 6.30 -18.81 20.57
C LEU A 130 5.56 -18.18 21.75
N GLN A 131 5.71 -18.75 22.94
CA GLN A 131 5.34 -18.04 24.15
C GLN A 131 6.33 -16.89 24.37
N ASN A 132 5.81 -15.74 24.81
CA ASN A 132 6.62 -14.54 24.92
C ASN A 132 7.82 -14.75 25.86
N THR A 133 9.00 -14.52 25.33
CA THR A 133 10.24 -14.47 26.07
C THR A 133 11.12 -13.36 25.45
N ALA A 134 11.41 -12.34 26.23
CA ALA A 134 12.34 -11.27 25.85
C ALA A 134 13.78 -11.80 25.83
N VAL A 135 14.14 -12.64 24.85
CA VAL A 135 15.47 -13.27 24.83
C VAL A 135 15.98 -13.45 23.42
N GLN A 136 17.16 -12.93 23.17
CA GLN A 136 17.91 -13.22 21.96
C GLN A 136 18.39 -14.67 21.97
N ARG A 137 17.99 -15.44 20.96
CA ARG A 137 18.39 -16.83 20.72
C ARG A 137 18.72 -17.02 19.25
N LYS A 138 19.42 -18.09 18.95
CA LYS A 138 19.65 -18.58 17.61
C LYS A 138 19.00 -19.93 17.43
N VAL A 139 18.50 -20.17 16.24
CA VAL A 139 17.81 -21.40 15.85
C VAL A 139 18.60 -22.05 14.72
N ASN A 140 18.75 -23.37 14.80
CA ASN A 140 19.18 -24.19 13.68
C ASN A 140 17.99 -24.95 13.12
N LEU A 141 17.83 -24.95 11.80
CA LEU A 141 16.81 -25.67 11.09
C LEU A 141 17.44 -26.84 10.36
N VAL A 142 16.93 -28.05 10.60
CA VAL A 142 17.34 -29.27 9.89
C VAL A 142 16.13 -29.99 9.34
N GLY A 143 16.32 -30.69 8.22
CA GLY A 143 15.27 -31.44 7.52
C GLY A 143 15.54 -32.94 7.51
N SER A 144 14.49 -33.72 7.43
CA SER A 144 14.53 -35.20 7.29
C SER A 144 13.28 -35.71 6.56
N ASP A 145 13.42 -36.81 5.85
CA ASP A 145 12.29 -37.53 5.25
C ASP A 145 11.85 -38.76 6.04
N ASP A 146 12.71 -39.26 6.94
CA ASP A 146 12.55 -40.52 7.67
C ASP A 146 12.65 -40.42 9.21
N LEU A 147 12.86 -39.22 9.73
CA LEU A 147 13.12 -38.94 11.17
C LEU A 147 14.41 -39.55 11.73
N LYS A 148 15.23 -40.18 10.89
CA LYS A 148 16.46 -40.84 11.29
C LYS A 148 17.68 -40.06 10.84
N GLN A 149 17.72 -39.71 9.56
CA GLN A 149 18.80 -38.91 8.98
C GLN A 149 18.37 -37.45 8.89
N TRP A 150 19.19 -36.54 9.42
CA TRP A 150 18.90 -35.13 9.50
C TRP A 150 19.98 -34.33 8.75
N PHE A 151 19.55 -33.43 7.91
CA PHE A 151 20.40 -32.57 7.08
C PHE A 151 20.21 -31.11 7.50
N ALA A 152 21.32 -30.38 7.64
CA ALA A 152 21.26 -28.95 7.93
C ALA A 152 20.62 -28.20 6.75
N ILE A 153 19.64 -27.36 7.04
CA ILE A 153 19.01 -26.48 6.06
C ILE A 153 19.59 -25.06 6.27
N GLN A 154 19.53 -24.57 7.50
CA GLN A 154 20.02 -23.25 7.85
C GLN A 154 20.45 -23.24 9.33
N GLU A 155 21.61 -22.66 9.59
CA GLU A 155 22.14 -22.50 10.93
C GLU A 155 22.10 -21.04 11.38
N ASP A 156 22.16 -20.83 12.70
CA ASP A 156 22.28 -19.53 13.33
C ASP A 156 21.22 -18.48 12.95
N ILE A 157 20.00 -18.91 12.66
CA ILE A 157 18.88 -17.99 12.39
C ILE A 157 18.56 -17.21 13.67
N PRO A 158 18.68 -15.88 13.70
CA PRO A 158 18.40 -15.11 14.90
C PRO A 158 16.90 -15.08 15.19
N LEU A 159 16.50 -15.38 16.42
CA LEU A 159 15.18 -15.04 16.92
C LEU A 159 15.20 -13.56 17.32
N GLN A 160 14.34 -12.79 16.69
CA GLN A 160 14.20 -11.36 16.96
C GLN A 160 13.41 -11.14 18.25
N GLU A 161 13.75 -10.10 18.98
CA GLU A 161 12.89 -9.60 20.04
C GLU A 161 11.55 -9.15 19.44
N ALA A 162 10.44 -9.74 19.90
CA ALA A 162 9.14 -9.34 19.46
C ALA A 162 8.40 -8.60 20.58
N VAL A 163 7.69 -7.54 20.21
CA VAL A 163 6.73 -6.89 21.10
C VAL A 163 5.61 -7.89 21.35
N ALA A 164 5.39 -8.24 22.63
CA ALA A 164 4.32 -9.13 23.03
C ALA A 164 2.96 -8.58 22.59
N ASN A 165 2.15 -9.44 21.99
CA ASN A 165 0.72 -9.17 21.85
C ASN A 165 0.00 -9.30 23.21
N SER A 166 -1.28 -8.93 23.27
CA SER A 166 -2.12 -9.05 24.47
C SER A 166 -2.24 -10.49 25.01
N GLU A 167 -1.91 -11.51 24.21
CA GLU A 167 -1.97 -12.92 24.57
C GLU A 167 -0.66 -13.48 25.16
N GLY A 168 0.39 -12.66 25.26
CA GLY A 168 1.71 -13.10 25.73
C GLY A 168 2.40 -14.09 24.78
N THR A 169 2.04 -14.09 23.50
CA THR A 169 2.63 -14.92 22.43
C THR A 169 3.09 -14.06 21.28
N PHE A 170 3.99 -14.55 20.43
CA PHE A 170 4.37 -13.86 19.21
C PHE A 170 4.65 -14.83 18.06
N MET A 171 4.47 -14.34 16.83
CA MET A 171 4.78 -15.06 15.60
C MET A 171 6.10 -14.55 15.02
N GLN A 172 6.93 -15.48 14.60
CA GLN A 172 8.19 -15.17 13.94
C GLN A 172 8.40 -16.02 12.70
N SER A 173 8.97 -15.45 11.64
CA SER A 173 9.37 -16.19 10.45
C SER A 173 10.83 -16.63 10.54
N LEU A 174 11.07 -17.86 10.12
CA LEU A 174 12.39 -18.41 9.84
C LEU A 174 12.54 -18.51 8.32
N SER A 175 13.49 -17.76 7.74
CA SER A 175 13.79 -17.83 6.29
C SER A 175 15.01 -18.73 6.08
N PHE A 176 14.97 -19.57 5.03
CA PHE A 176 16.01 -20.55 4.73
C PHE A 176 16.00 -20.90 3.22
N PRO A 177 17.04 -21.53 2.67
CA PRO A 177 17.05 -22.01 1.30
C PRO A 177 15.91 -22.98 1.02
N ALA A 178 15.25 -22.86 -0.13
CA ALA A 178 14.10 -23.69 -0.49
C ALA A 178 14.39 -25.17 -0.28
N SER A 179 13.54 -25.84 0.51
CA SER A 179 13.74 -27.22 0.93
C SER A 179 12.40 -27.96 0.99
N ASN A 180 12.36 -29.20 0.53
CA ASN A 180 11.13 -30.01 0.42
C ASN A 180 11.08 -31.19 1.38
N TYR A 181 11.84 -31.17 2.48
CA TYR A 181 11.82 -32.23 3.49
C TYR A 181 10.44 -32.41 4.10
N ARG A 182 10.09 -33.68 4.34
CA ARG A 182 8.84 -34.03 5.01
C ARG A 182 8.80 -33.58 6.48
N TYR A 183 9.93 -33.66 7.18
CA TYR A 183 10.04 -33.26 8.58
C TYR A 183 11.02 -32.12 8.73
N LEU A 184 10.62 -31.13 9.51
CA LEU A 184 11.46 -29.98 9.85
C LEU A 184 11.68 -29.99 11.36
N LYS A 185 12.93 -29.95 11.78
CA LYS A 185 13.33 -29.86 13.21
C LYS A 185 13.97 -28.51 13.48
N ILE A 186 13.40 -27.82 14.44
CA ILE A 186 13.85 -26.54 14.95
C ILE A 186 14.63 -26.82 16.23
N LEU A 187 15.89 -26.41 16.27
CA LEU A 187 16.80 -26.58 17.38
C LEU A 187 17.15 -25.22 17.96
N VAL A 188 16.83 -24.97 19.22
CA VAL A 188 17.20 -23.72 19.90
C VAL A 188 18.32 -24.02 20.88
N ASN A 189 19.38 -23.25 20.84
CA ASN A 189 20.44 -23.35 21.81
C ASN A 189 20.06 -22.64 23.12
N ASP A 190 19.39 -23.38 23.99
CA ASP A 190 18.97 -22.91 25.32
C ASP A 190 19.94 -23.35 26.46
N LYS A 191 21.15 -23.81 26.12
CA LYS A 191 22.09 -24.29 27.11
C LYS A 191 22.29 -23.24 28.21
N ASN A 192 22.01 -23.65 29.45
CA ASN A 192 22.06 -22.80 30.66
C ASN A 192 21.10 -21.59 30.63
N LYS A 193 20.01 -21.69 29.88
CA LYS A 193 18.99 -20.62 29.75
C LYS A 193 17.59 -21.22 29.89
N THR A 194 16.62 -20.39 30.22
CA THR A 194 15.21 -20.81 30.25
C THR A 194 14.75 -21.26 28.86
N PRO A 195 14.23 -22.48 28.70
CA PRO A 195 13.77 -22.99 27.41
C PRO A 195 12.66 -22.15 26.81
N ILE A 196 12.71 -21.96 25.49
CA ILE A 196 11.63 -21.28 24.75
C ILE A 196 10.52 -22.27 24.46
N LYS A 197 9.28 -21.93 24.82
CA LYS A 197 8.12 -22.76 24.54
C LYS A 197 7.56 -22.47 23.16
N PHE A 198 7.66 -23.46 22.26
CA PHE A 198 6.99 -23.46 20.97
C PHE A 198 5.54 -23.85 21.14
N LEU A 199 4.64 -23.11 20.50
CA LEU A 199 3.20 -23.36 20.52
C LEU A 199 2.72 -23.96 19.21
N GLN A 200 3.15 -23.41 18.08
CA GLN A 200 2.78 -23.82 16.73
C GLN A 200 3.91 -23.53 15.75
N ALA A 201 3.95 -24.28 14.66
CA ALA A 201 4.70 -23.93 13.47
C ALA A 201 3.84 -24.21 12.23
N GLY A 202 4.10 -23.51 11.14
CA GLY A 202 3.34 -23.65 9.91
C GLY A 202 3.79 -22.65 8.85
N ILE A 203 3.05 -22.64 7.78
CA ILE A 203 3.26 -21.71 6.68
C ILE A 203 2.00 -20.86 6.51
N TYR A 204 2.20 -19.60 6.15
CA TYR A 204 1.13 -18.91 5.47
C TYR A 204 1.15 -19.48 4.05
N THR A 205 0.14 -20.28 3.73
CA THR A 205 -0.16 -20.45 2.32
C THR A 205 -0.55 -19.07 1.85
N GLU A 206 0.22 -18.51 0.93
CA GLU A 206 -0.34 -17.54 0.04
C GLU A 206 -1.47 -18.24 -0.74
N TYR A 207 -2.62 -18.40 -0.10
CA TYR A 207 -3.79 -18.11 -0.86
C TYR A 207 -3.56 -16.64 -1.19
N ALA A 208 -3.03 -16.37 -2.37
CA ALA A 208 -3.39 -15.18 -3.10
C ALA A 208 -4.90 -15.16 -2.90
N ALA A 209 -5.41 -14.35 -1.98
CA ALA A 209 -6.83 -14.13 -1.76
C ALA A 209 -7.29 -13.91 -3.17
N ALA A 210 -8.09 -14.86 -3.71
CA ALA A 210 -8.21 -15.02 -5.15
C ALA A 210 -8.51 -13.65 -5.66
N LEU A 211 -7.55 -13.01 -6.37
CA LEU A 211 -7.60 -11.59 -6.68
C LEU A 211 -8.97 -11.39 -7.25
N THR A 212 -9.82 -10.69 -6.51
CA THR A 212 -11.14 -10.37 -6.99
C THR A 212 -10.94 -9.37 -8.12
N TYR A 213 -11.63 -9.59 -9.22
CA TYR A 213 -11.48 -8.78 -10.40
C TYR A 213 -12.79 -8.07 -10.69
N VAL A 214 -12.69 -6.81 -11.07
CA VAL A 214 -13.83 -5.98 -11.50
C VAL A 214 -13.79 -5.84 -13.02
N PRO A 215 -14.87 -6.12 -13.73
CA PRO A 215 -14.90 -6.03 -15.19
C PRO A 215 -14.74 -4.59 -15.67
N ILE A 216 -13.91 -4.41 -16.70
CA ILE A 216 -13.74 -3.14 -17.38
C ILE A 216 -14.83 -3.04 -18.45
N PRO A 217 -15.64 -1.96 -18.45
CA PRO A 217 -16.73 -1.83 -19.38
C PRO A 217 -16.26 -1.53 -20.81
N GLN A 218 -17.08 -1.91 -21.79
CA GLN A 218 -16.98 -1.50 -23.19
C GLN A 218 -15.62 -1.78 -23.85
N VAL A 219 -15.24 -3.06 -23.87
CA VAL A 219 -14.10 -3.55 -24.65
C VAL A 219 -14.52 -3.70 -26.12
N HIS A 220 -13.88 -2.95 -27.01
CA HIS A 220 -14.09 -3.08 -28.45
C HIS A 220 -13.02 -3.99 -29.05
N LEU A 221 -13.46 -5.10 -29.62
CA LEU A 221 -12.59 -6.09 -30.23
C LEU A 221 -12.56 -5.94 -31.74
N SER A 222 -11.36 -5.93 -32.32
CA SER A 222 -11.15 -6.09 -33.77
C SER A 222 -10.17 -7.21 -34.03
N ARG A 223 -10.36 -7.95 -35.13
CA ARG A 223 -9.62 -9.14 -35.46
C ARG A 223 -9.10 -9.10 -36.91
N VAL A 224 -7.86 -9.54 -37.08
CA VAL A 224 -7.25 -9.78 -38.40
C VAL A 224 -6.49 -11.09 -38.34
N ASP A 225 -6.70 -11.99 -39.31
CA ASP A 225 -5.96 -13.22 -39.45
C ASP A 225 -4.98 -13.09 -40.62
N SER A 226 -3.70 -13.29 -40.40
CA SER A 226 -2.66 -13.18 -41.40
C SER A 226 -1.43 -14.04 -41.04
N ASN A 227 -0.80 -14.69 -42.01
CA ASN A 227 0.45 -15.41 -41.83
C ASN A 227 0.46 -16.37 -40.62
N LYS A 228 -0.57 -17.22 -40.52
CA LYS A 228 -0.76 -18.19 -39.42
C LYS A 228 -0.89 -17.54 -38.03
N THR A 229 -1.13 -16.26 -37.96
CA THR A 229 -1.30 -15.51 -36.71
C THR A 229 -2.63 -14.79 -36.71
N THR A 230 -3.36 -14.89 -35.59
CA THR A 230 -4.53 -14.08 -35.29
C THR A 230 -4.11 -12.86 -34.49
N TYR A 231 -4.42 -11.68 -35.00
CA TYR A 231 -4.20 -10.38 -34.35
C TYR A 231 -5.52 -9.92 -33.76
N LEU A 232 -5.61 -9.84 -32.45
CA LEU A 232 -6.76 -9.29 -31.74
C LEU A 232 -6.39 -7.94 -31.14
N THR A 233 -7.05 -6.88 -31.59
CA THR A 233 -6.86 -5.55 -31.02
C THR A 233 -8.04 -5.24 -30.11
N LEU A 234 -7.76 -4.99 -28.84
CA LEU A 234 -8.71 -4.53 -27.85
C LEU A 234 -8.56 -3.02 -27.69
N LYS A 235 -9.63 -2.26 -27.92
CA LYS A 235 -9.70 -0.82 -27.64
C LYS A 235 -10.63 -0.59 -26.47
N LEU A 236 -10.16 0.20 -25.53
CA LEU A 236 -10.85 0.60 -24.31
C LEU A 236 -11.17 2.10 -24.39
N ASN A 237 -12.27 2.52 -23.79
CA ASN A 237 -12.70 3.92 -23.84
C ASN A 237 -11.81 4.87 -23.03
N ASP A 238 -10.98 4.32 -22.14
CA ASP A 238 -10.05 5.08 -21.32
C ASP A 238 -8.76 4.28 -21.07
N ARG A 239 -7.77 4.87 -20.42
CA ARG A 239 -6.55 4.18 -19.99
C ARG A 239 -6.80 3.40 -18.69
N TYR A 240 -7.49 2.27 -18.83
CA TYR A 240 -7.78 1.41 -17.68
C TYR A 240 -6.53 0.66 -17.19
N GLN A 241 -6.51 0.35 -15.91
CA GLN A 241 -5.58 -0.62 -15.34
C GLN A 241 -6.12 -2.02 -15.66
N VAL A 242 -5.45 -2.74 -16.57
CA VAL A 242 -5.85 -4.11 -16.95
C VAL A 242 -4.93 -5.09 -16.25
N ASN A 243 -5.53 -5.99 -15.47
CA ASN A 243 -4.79 -7.01 -14.71
C ASN A 243 -5.09 -8.43 -15.21
N LYS A 244 -6.21 -8.63 -15.89
CA LYS A 244 -6.60 -9.92 -16.43
C LYS A 244 -7.38 -9.73 -17.73
N LEU A 245 -7.11 -10.59 -18.70
CA LEU A 245 -7.93 -10.78 -19.91
C LEU A 245 -8.49 -12.19 -19.89
N HIS A 246 -9.79 -12.33 -20.08
CA HIS A 246 -10.46 -13.59 -20.30
C HIS A 246 -10.82 -13.72 -21.78
N VAL A 247 -10.39 -14.80 -22.43
CA VAL A 247 -10.64 -15.04 -23.85
C VAL A 247 -11.66 -16.16 -23.97
N ASP A 248 -12.86 -15.85 -24.42
CA ASP A 248 -13.91 -16.83 -24.61
C ASP A 248 -13.80 -17.47 -26.02
N ILE A 249 -13.49 -18.75 -26.04
CA ILE A 249 -13.20 -19.52 -27.29
C ILE A 249 -14.26 -20.60 -27.46
N THR A 250 -15.00 -20.54 -28.55
CA THR A 250 -16.11 -21.45 -28.84
C THR A 250 -15.72 -22.60 -29.76
N SER A 251 -14.68 -22.47 -30.56
CA SER A 251 -14.23 -23.50 -31.52
C SER A 251 -12.73 -23.36 -31.84
N PRO A 252 -12.01 -24.47 -32.08
CA PRO A 252 -12.45 -25.86 -31.99
C PRO A 252 -12.53 -26.36 -30.55
N LYS A 253 -13.12 -27.52 -30.31
CA LYS A 253 -13.26 -28.13 -28.98
C LYS A 253 -11.90 -28.39 -28.29
N TYR A 254 -10.87 -28.76 -29.06
CA TYR A 254 -9.52 -29.01 -28.56
C TYR A 254 -8.55 -28.05 -29.23
N PHE A 255 -7.90 -27.25 -28.46
CA PHE A 255 -6.90 -26.30 -28.92
C PHE A 255 -5.81 -26.07 -27.87
N LYS A 256 -4.63 -25.70 -28.38
CA LYS A 256 -3.52 -25.16 -27.63
C LYS A 256 -2.81 -24.16 -28.53
N ARG A 257 -2.70 -22.90 -28.11
CA ARG A 257 -2.09 -21.81 -28.87
C ARG A 257 -1.26 -20.93 -27.94
N ASP A 258 -0.06 -20.59 -28.39
CA ASP A 258 0.74 -19.56 -27.74
C ASP A 258 0.17 -18.20 -28.06
N VAL A 259 0.15 -17.32 -27.08
CA VAL A 259 -0.35 -15.95 -27.18
C VAL A 259 0.67 -14.98 -26.59
N THR A 260 0.92 -13.89 -27.32
CA THR A 260 1.76 -12.79 -26.87
C THR A 260 0.90 -11.53 -26.74
N VAL A 261 1.02 -10.84 -25.62
CA VAL A 261 0.22 -9.64 -25.31
C VAL A 261 1.10 -8.40 -25.31
N TYR A 262 0.68 -7.38 -26.05
CA TYR A 262 1.34 -6.09 -26.15
C TYR A 262 0.42 -4.96 -25.70
N GLN A 263 1.00 -3.97 -25.05
CA GLN A 263 0.42 -2.62 -24.94
C GLN A 263 0.76 -1.85 -26.21
N VAL A 264 -0.21 -1.11 -26.75
CA VAL A 264 -0.02 -0.26 -27.93
C VAL A 264 -0.20 1.20 -27.56
N THR A 265 0.79 2.03 -27.88
CA THR A 265 0.75 3.49 -27.68
C THR A 265 1.19 4.16 -28.98
N GLY A 266 0.22 4.70 -29.75
CA GLY A 266 0.49 5.18 -31.10
C GLY A 266 0.98 4.06 -32.01
N THR A 267 2.22 4.14 -32.47
CA THR A 267 2.87 3.10 -33.29
C THR A 267 3.74 2.13 -32.49
N GLU A 268 4.00 2.44 -31.23
CA GLU A 268 4.87 1.62 -30.37
C GLU A 268 4.12 0.46 -29.75
N LYS A 269 4.81 -0.70 -29.68
CA LYS A 269 4.32 -1.92 -29.04
C LYS A 269 5.27 -2.30 -27.91
N GLN A 270 4.76 -2.36 -26.70
CA GLN A 270 5.48 -2.84 -25.53
C GLN A 270 4.98 -4.23 -25.16
N LEU A 271 5.88 -5.21 -25.06
CA LEU A 271 5.56 -6.55 -24.60
C LEU A 271 5.11 -6.50 -23.13
N LEU A 272 3.94 -7.08 -22.84
CA LEU A 272 3.41 -7.22 -21.49
C LEU A 272 3.61 -8.63 -20.93
N GLY A 273 3.54 -9.64 -21.77
CA GLY A 273 3.70 -11.02 -21.37
C GLY A 273 3.34 -12.00 -22.48
N GLU A 274 3.64 -13.26 -22.20
CA GLU A 274 3.32 -14.40 -23.04
C GLU A 274 2.50 -15.40 -22.22
N GLY A 275 1.67 -16.18 -22.90
CA GLY A 275 0.80 -17.16 -22.28
C GLY A 275 0.34 -18.22 -23.24
N GLU A 276 -0.51 -19.09 -22.77
CA GLU A 276 -1.08 -20.20 -23.52
C GLU A 276 -2.61 -20.20 -23.41
N LEU A 277 -3.29 -20.23 -24.54
CA LEU A 277 -4.72 -20.51 -24.64
C LEU A 277 -4.91 -22.01 -24.84
N ASN A 278 -5.60 -22.65 -23.92
CA ASN A 278 -5.72 -24.12 -23.90
C ASN A 278 -7.14 -24.54 -23.50
N SER A 279 -7.73 -25.48 -24.26
CA SER A 279 -9.09 -25.98 -24.05
C SER A 279 -9.32 -26.74 -22.73
N ILE A 280 -8.25 -27.14 -22.04
CA ILE A 280 -8.30 -27.89 -20.76
C ILE A 280 -8.17 -26.92 -19.55
N LYS A 281 -7.57 -25.76 -19.76
CA LYS A 281 -7.33 -24.75 -18.72
C LYS A 281 -8.20 -23.52 -18.93
N VAL A 282 -8.41 -22.76 -17.88
CA VAL A 282 -9.05 -21.44 -18.00
C VAL A 282 -8.22 -20.55 -18.91
N THR A 283 -8.86 -19.85 -19.82
CA THR A 283 -8.23 -18.98 -20.83
C THR A 283 -8.00 -17.55 -20.29
N ASP A 284 -7.49 -17.46 -19.07
CA ASP A 284 -7.14 -16.19 -18.43
C ASP A 284 -5.67 -15.84 -18.68
N LEU A 285 -5.44 -14.62 -19.16
CA LEU A 285 -4.11 -14.05 -19.33
C LEU A 285 -3.92 -12.97 -18.27
N LEU A 286 -2.97 -13.18 -17.37
CA LEU A 286 -2.61 -12.21 -16.33
C LEU A 286 -1.59 -11.22 -16.88
N ILE A 287 -1.88 -9.95 -16.78
CA ILE A 287 -1.02 -8.84 -17.23
C ILE A 287 -1.03 -7.72 -16.19
N ALA A 288 -0.17 -6.74 -16.37
CA ALA A 288 -0.20 -5.51 -15.57
C ALA A 288 0.07 -4.32 -16.50
N ALA A 289 -1.01 -3.66 -16.94
CA ALA A 289 -0.88 -2.56 -17.89
C ALA A 289 -1.92 -1.48 -17.66
N LYS A 290 -1.51 -0.22 -17.69
CA LYS A 290 -2.43 0.92 -17.75
C LYS A 290 -2.53 1.42 -19.18
N SER A 291 -3.55 0.93 -19.90
CA SER A 291 -3.66 1.07 -21.35
C SER A 291 -5.05 1.38 -21.83
N SER A 292 -5.15 2.04 -22.98
CA SER A 292 -6.38 2.17 -23.77
C SER A 292 -6.40 1.24 -24.98
N GLN A 293 -5.28 0.56 -25.29
CA GLN A 293 -5.22 -0.37 -26.40
C GLN A 293 -4.27 -1.51 -26.13
N LEU A 294 -4.74 -2.73 -26.28
CA LEU A 294 -3.98 -3.96 -26.18
C LEU A 294 -4.02 -4.71 -27.51
N LEU A 295 -2.96 -5.46 -27.79
CA LEU A 295 -2.84 -6.32 -28.97
C LEU A 295 -2.43 -7.72 -28.52
N LEU A 296 -3.23 -8.72 -28.85
CA LEU A 296 -2.92 -10.13 -28.64
C LEU A 296 -2.53 -10.75 -29.98
N LEU A 297 -1.40 -11.41 -30.02
CA LEU A 297 -0.95 -12.22 -31.15
C LEU A 297 -1.09 -13.68 -30.78
N ILE A 298 -1.98 -14.40 -31.47
CA ILE A 298 -2.21 -15.83 -31.26
C ILE A 298 -1.57 -16.58 -32.42
N ASN A 299 -0.58 -17.43 -32.08
CA ASN A 299 0.10 -18.26 -33.08
C ASN A 299 -0.77 -19.48 -33.41
N ASN A 300 -1.28 -19.57 -34.62
CA ASN A 300 -2.11 -20.68 -35.06
C ASN A 300 -1.31 -21.86 -35.61
N GLY A 301 -0.03 -21.64 -35.99
CA GLY A 301 0.78 -22.67 -36.66
C GLY A 301 0.10 -23.16 -37.92
N ASP A 302 -0.06 -24.48 -38.01
CA ASP A 302 -0.71 -25.16 -39.17
C ASP A 302 -2.22 -25.40 -38.92
N ASN A 303 -2.75 -24.88 -37.79
CA ASN A 303 -4.16 -25.07 -37.45
C ASN A 303 -5.01 -23.89 -37.94
N LEU A 304 -6.30 -24.12 -38.07
CA LEU A 304 -7.27 -23.07 -38.34
C LEU A 304 -7.31 -22.10 -37.17
N PRO A 305 -7.57 -20.80 -37.42
CA PRO A 305 -7.75 -19.82 -36.40
C PRO A 305 -8.88 -20.18 -35.42
N LEU A 306 -8.69 -19.83 -34.13
CA LEU A 306 -9.70 -20.05 -33.09
C LEU A 306 -10.94 -19.18 -33.35
N THR A 307 -12.14 -19.69 -33.07
CA THR A 307 -13.36 -18.90 -33.03
C THR A 307 -13.49 -18.29 -31.64
N ILE A 308 -13.28 -16.99 -31.56
CA ILE A 308 -13.31 -16.21 -30.32
C ILE A 308 -14.62 -15.42 -30.28
N SER A 309 -15.44 -15.67 -29.27
CA SER A 309 -16.74 -14.98 -29.09
C SER A 309 -16.59 -13.63 -28.41
N SER A 310 -15.73 -13.55 -27.40
CA SER A 310 -15.45 -12.31 -26.68
C SER A 310 -14.05 -12.31 -26.07
N VAL A 311 -13.58 -11.11 -25.75
CA VAL A 311 -12.44 -10.90 -24.86
C VAL A 311 -12.88 -9.89 -23.81
N GLU A 312 -12.85 -10.30 -22.56
CA GLU A 312 -13.20 -9.47 -21.43
C GLU A 312 -11.93 -9.01 -20.71
N ALA A 313 -11.91 -7.75 -20.33
CA ALA A 313 -10.81 -7.17 -19.59
C ALA A 313 -11.23 -6.88 -18.13
N TYR A 314 -10.34 -7.12 -17.21
CA TYR A 314 -10.60 -6.96 -15.79
C TYR A 314 -9.48 -6.19 -15.10
N GLN A 315 -9.88 -5.39 -14.11
CA GLN A 315 -9.01 -4.74 -13.14
C GLN A 315 -9.02 -5.56 -11.86
N ALA A 316 -7.89 -5.64 -11.15
CA ALA A 316 -7.87 -6.14 -9.77
C ALA A 316 -8.74 -5.23 -8.88
N ASP A 317 -9.47 -5.82 -7.93
CA ASP A 317 -10.32 -5.06 -7.00
C ASP A 317 -9.46 -4.26 -6.04
N GLU A 318 -9.28 -2.98 -6.35
CA GLU A 318 -8.56 -2.02 -5.53
C GLU A 318 -9.52 -1.33 -4.58
N SER A 319 -9.11 -1.19 -3.33
CA SER A 319 -9.95 -0.52 -2.32
C SER A 319 -9.13 0.28 -1.32
N LEU A 320 -9.76 1.30 -0.74
CA LEU A 320 -9.24 2.09 0.37
C LEU A 320 -10.01 1.74 1.64
N ILE A 321 -9.35 1.80 2.79
CA ILE A 321 -10.00 1.69 4.09
C ILE A 321 -9.85 3.01 4.81
N SER A 322 -10.98 3.57 5.26
CA SER A 322 -11.02 4.87 5.92
C SER A 322 -12.04 4.87 7.06
N TYR A 323 -11.78 5.66 8.08
CA TYR A 323 -12.73 5.92 9.16
C TYR A 323 -13.59 7.11 8.79
N LEU A 324 -14.88 6.87 8.56
CA LEU A 324 -15.84 7.88 8.10
C LEU A 324 -16.87 8.16 9.18
N ASN A 325 -17.26 9.42 9.31
CA ASN A 325 -18.36 9.84 10.19
C ASN A 325 -19.70 9.62 9.47
N GLY A 326 -20.66 9.04 10.18
CA GLY A 326 -22.02 8.86 9.66
C GLY A 326 -22.68 10.21 9.33
N ARG A 327 -23.54 10.22 8.29
CA ARG A 327 -24.30 11.37 7.80
C ARG A 327 -23.46 12.52 7.20
N GLN A 328 -22.14 12.37 7.11
CA GLN A 328 -21.26 13.30 6.40
C GLN A 328 -21.13 12.88 4.93
N THR A 329 -20.89 13.83 4.04
CA THR A 329 -20.65 13.54 2.63
C THR A 329 -19.17 13.59 2.33
N TYR A 330 -18.73 12.67 1.48
CA TYR A 330 -17.33 12.51 1.08
C TYR A 330 -17.20 12.43 -0.42
N GLN A 331 -16.05 12.81 -0.93
CA GLN A 331 -15.70 12.67 -2.34
C GLN A 331 -14.30 12.07 -2.49
N LEU A 332 -14.11 11.29 -3.53
CA LEU A 332 -12.80 10.88 -4.00
C LEU A 332 -12.29 11.90 -5.03
N LEU A 333 -11.02 12.26 -4.92
CA LEU A 333 -10.30 13.08 -5.88
C LEU A 333 -9.22 12.24 -6.56
N ALA A 334 -8.99 12.47 -7.86
CA ALA A 334 -7.94 11.80 -8.64
C ALA A 334 -7.44 12.70 -9.79
N GLY A 335 -6.30 12.35 -10.37
CA GLY A 335 -5.79 12.99 -11.59
C GLY A 335 -4.88 14.20 -11.33
N ASP A 336 -4.12 14.20 -10.24
CA ASP A 336 -3.03 15.14 -10.01
C ASP A 336 -1.68 14.44 -10.25
N PRO A 337 -1.01 14.67 -11.39
CA PRO A 337 0.24 13.99 -11.73
C PRO A 337 1.41 14.35 -10.79
N ASN A 338 1.34 15.47 -10.08
CA ASN A 338 2.42 15.96 -9.22
C ASN A 338 2.25 15.54 -7.75
N THR A 339 1.09 15.03 -7.37
CA THR A 339 0.82 14.59 -6.02
C THR A 339 1.53 13.26 -5.73
N GLN A 340 2.14 13.15 -4.56
CA GLN A 340 2.75 11.93 -4.03
C GLN A 340 1.78 11.19 -3.11
N ALA A 341 2.06 9.92 -2.82
CA ALA A 341 1.29 9.15 -1.85
C ALA A 341 1.23 9.86 -0.50
N PRO A 342 0.06 9.94 0.14
CA PRO A 342 -0.05 10.58 1.44
C PRO A 342 0.52 9.67 2.53
N GLU A 343 1.10 10.28 3.55
CA GLU A 343 1.49 9.58 4.77
C GLU A 343 0.47 9.89 5.87
N TYR A 344 -0.39 8.91 6.15
CA TYR A 344 -1.40 9.03 7.21
C TYR A 344 -1.03 8.15 8.41
N ASP A 345 -1.24 8.67 9.61
CA ASP A 345 -1.03 7.94 10.87
C ASP A 345 -1.92 6.70 10.98
N LEU A 346 -3.01 6.66 10.22
CA LEU A 346 -3.95 5.54 10.20
C LEU A 346 -3.27 4.20 9.93
N LYS A 347 -2.16 4.18 9.18
CA LYS A 347 -1.36 2.97 8.92
C LYS A 347 -0.84 2.28 10.19
N PHE A 348 -0.59 3.05 11.26
CA PHE A 348 -0.11 2.51 12.55
C PHE A 348 -1.23 1.85 13.37
N PHE A 349 -2.48 2.07 12.98
CA PHE A 349 -3.67 1.52 13.63
C PHE A 349 -4.35 0.43 12.81
N ALA A 350 -3.64 -0.11 11.80
CA ALA A 350 -4.14 -1.18 10.92
C ALA A 350 -4.66 -2.39 11.71
N ASP A 351 -4.02 -2.70 12.86
CA ASP A 351 -4.42 -3.79 13.74
C ASP A 351 -5.77 -3.58 14.45
N SER A 352 -6.24 -2.34 14.52
CA SER A 352 -7.54 -2.00 15.09
C SER A 352 -8.69 -2.13 14.08
N ILE A 353 -8.38 -2.43 12.83
CA ILE A 353 -9.36 -2.60 11.76
C ILE A 353 -9.82 -4.06 11.76
N HIS A 354 -11.12 -4.29 11.96
CA HIS A 354 -11.72 -5.61 11.89
C HIS A 354 -11.88 -6.04 10.43
N ASP A 355 -11.89 -7.36 10.19
CA ASP A 355 -12.04 -7.91 8.83
C ASP A 355 -13.45 -7.70 8.26
N ASP A 356 -14.46 -7.62 9.15
CA ASP A 356 -15.87 -7.42 8.80
C ASP A 356 -16.21 -5.91 8.76
N ILE A 357 -15.63 -5.19 7.80
CA ILE A 357 -15.96 -3.79 7.55
C ILE A 357 -16.90 -3.64 6.36
N THR A 358 -17.89 -2.75 6.53
CA THR A 358 -18.88 -2.48 5.49
C THR A 358 -18.19 -1.95 4.23
N GLN A 359 -18.50 -2.57 3.09
CA GLN A 359 -18.03 -2.10 1.79
C GLN A 359 -18.99 -1.06 1.23
N ILE A 360 -18.43 0.03 0.71
CA ILE A 360 -19.14 1.08 -0.01
C ILE A 360 -18.46 1.32 -1.35
N SER A 361 -19.17 1.96 -2.26
CA SER A 361 -18.67 2.34 -3.58
C SER A 361 -18.72 3.86 -3.79
N HIS A 362 -18.19 4.29 -4.91
CA HIS A 362 -18.35 5.68 -5.35
C HIS A 362 -19.30 5.78 -6.55
N GLY A 363 -19.86 6.96 -6.76
CA GLY A 363 -20.69 7.28 -7.91
C GLY A 363 -19.87 7.60 -9.17
N ALA A 364 -20.53 8.21 -10.15
CA ALA A 364 -19.91 8.58 -11.41
C ALA A 364 -18.71 9.51 -11.24
N VAL A 365 -17.66 9.28 -12.02
CA VAL A 365 -16.45 10.12 -12.05
C VAL A 365 -16.71 11.31 -12.97
N ASN A 366 -16.58 12.52 -12.43
CA ASN A 366 -16.81 13.77 -13.11
C ASN A 366 -15.56 14.66 -13.07
N ASN A 367 -15.51 15.67 -13.93
CA ASN A 367 -14.50 16.71 -13.80
C ASN A 367 -14.70 17.47 -12.49
N ASN A 368 -13.60 17.74 -11.78
CA ASN A 368 -13.66 18.55 -10.57
C ASN A 368 -13.94 20.03 -10.95
N PRO A 369 -15.06 20.62 -10.51
CA PRO A 369 -15.45 21.97 -10.91
C PRO A 369 -14.50 23.06 -10.40
N VAL A 370 -13.70 22.77 -9.36
CA VAL A 370 -12.71 23.69 -8.81
C VAL A 370 -11.30 23.45 -9.36
N TYR A 371 -11.15 22.58 -10.38
CA TYR A 371 -9.86 22.29 -10.99
C TYR A 371 -9.32 23.53 -11.73
N GLU A 372 -8.19 24.02 -11.28
CA GLU A 372 -7.50 25.18 -11.89
C GLU A 372 -6.31 24.76 -12.78
N GLY A 373 -6.09 23.45 -12.91
CA GLY A 373 -4.93 22.91 -13.62
C GLY A 373 -3.66 22.97 -12.78
N ASN A 374 -2.66 22.23 -13.23
CA ASN A 374 -1.28 22.48 -12.81
C ASN A 374 -0.78 23.72 -13.54
N GLN A 375 -1.28 24.87 -13.17
CA GLN A 375 -0.54 26.08 -13.48
C GLN A 375 0.81 25.88 -12.77
N ALA A 376 1.84 25.60 -13.57
CA ALA A 376 3.20 25.79 -13.10
C ALA A 376 3.17 27.13 -12.38
N LYS A 377 3.38 27.12 -11.06
CA LYS A 377 3.39 28.36 -10.28
C LYS A 377 4.19 29.35 -11.12
N PRO A 378 3.58 30.45 -11.63
CA PRO A 378 4.33 31.42 -12.40
C PRO A 378 5.52 31.73 -11.53
N GLY A 379 6.73 31.50 -12.07
CA GLY A 379 7.94 31.48 -11.30
C GLY A 379 7.99 32.67 -10.34
N LYS A 380 8.13 32.36 -9.05
CA LYS A 380 8.25 33.30 -7.94
C LYS A 380 7.27 34.48 -8.02
N ASP A 381 6.13 34.33 -7.34
CA ASP A 381 5.34 35.50 -6.97
C ASP A 381 6.25 36.49 -6.26
N HIS A 382 6.64 37.54 -6.97
CA HIS A 382 7.43 38.66 -6.41
C HIS A 382 6.74 39.30 -5.20
N SER A 383 5.44 39.09 -5.04
CA SER A 383 4.67 39.59 -3.89
C SER A 383 5.15 39.01 -2.55
N TYR A 384 5.41 37.70 -2.47
CA TYR A 384 5.94 37.10 -1.23
C TYR A 384 7.36 37.55 -0.92
N THR A 385 8.19 37.76 -1.96
CA THR A 385 9.55 38.27 -1.79
C THR A 385 9.51 39.67 -1.17
N LEU A 386 8.54 40.49 -1.54
CA LEU A 386 8.34 41.84 -0.98
C LEU A 386 7.93 41.80 0.47
N PHE A 387 7.01 40.89 0.84
CA PHE A 387 6.59 40.67 2.24
C PHE A 387 7.72 40.12 3.12
N ILE A 388 8.56 39.22 2.57
CA ILE A 388 9.75 38.69 3.28
C ILE A 388 10.75 39.83 3.53
N TRP A 389 11.05 40.66 2.55
CA TRP A 389 11.92 41.82 2.72
C TRP A 389 11.35 42.83 3.72
N LEU A 390 10.06 43.10 3.67
CA LEU A 390 9.39 43.98 4.64
C LEU A 390 9.49 43.40 6.07
N ALA A 391 9.28 42.11 6.26
CA ALA A 391 9.43 41.45 7.56
C ALA A 391 10.87 41.50 8.09
N ILE A 392 11.87 41.34 7.21
CA ILE A 392 13.29 41.46 7.56
C ILE A 392 13.62 42.89 7.97
N ILE A 393 13.13 43.91 7.26
CA ILE A 393 13.35 45.33 7.60
C ILE A 393 12.73 45.66 8.95
N ILE A 394 11.50 45.20 9.23
CA ILE A 394 10.84 45.38 10.50
C ILE A 394 11.61 44.72 11.64
N ALA A 395 12.09 43.50 11.43
CA ALA A 395 12.87 42.75 12.41
C ALA A 395 14.23 43.46 12.72
N LEU A 396 14.92 43.93 11.70
CA LEU A 396 16.15 44.70 11.83
C LEU A 396 15.91 46.03 12.53
N GLY A 397 14.84 46.76 12.21
CA GLY A 397 14.44 47.99 12.87
C GLY A 397 14.15 47.81 14.38
N LEU A 398 13.50 46.68 14.70
CA LEU A 398 13.19 46.33 16.08
C LEU A 398 14.45 45.94 16.87
N LEU A 399 15.37 45.21 16.27
CA LEU A 399 16.69 44.90 16.83
C LEU A 399 17.51 46.18 17.07
N LEU A 400 17.56 47.09 16.11
CA LEU A 400 18.26 48.35 16.25
C LEU A 400 17.69 49.22 17.36
N PHE A 401 16.34 49.28 17.41
CA PHE A 401 15.65 50.00 18.51
C PHE A 401 15.95 49.44 19.90
N LEU A 402 15.95 48.10 20.01
CA LEU A 402 16.29 47.44 21.29
C LEU A 402 17.76 47.65 21.66
N THR A 403 18.67 47.63 20.72
CA THR A 403 20.11 47.82 20.94
C THR A 403 20.38 49.28 21.40
N LEU A 404 19.77 50.27 20.75
CA LEU A 404 19.88 51.67 21.12
C LEU A 404 19.24 51.97 22.50
N LYS A 405 18.16 51.29 22.83
CA LYS A 405 17.51 51.41 24.14
C LYS A 405 18.39 50.81 25.24
N MET A 406 19.00 49.65 24.99
CA MET A 406 19.90 48.99 25.95
C MET A 406 21.18 49.82 26.17
N THR A 407 21.80 50.37 25.11
CA THR A 407 22.96 51.25 25.24
C THR A 407 22.67 52.53 26.01
N LYS A 408 21.50 53.14 25.81
CA LYS A 408 21.07 54.29 26.63
C LYS A 408 20.78 53.93 28.10
N GLU A 409 20.27 52.73 28.39
CA GLU A 409 20.04 52.29 29.77
C GLU A 409 21.37 51.95 30.48
N VAL A 410 22.35 51.36 29.76
CA VAL A 410 23.71 51.09 30.30
C VAL A 410 24.46 52.42 30.56
N GLY A 411 24.41 53.39 29.61
CA GLY A 411 25.04 54.72 29.82
C GLY A 411 24.53 55.46 31.03
N LYS A 412 23.19 55.42 31.31
CA LYS A 412 22.58 56.01 32.50
C LYS A 412 22.90 55.31 33.82
N LYS A 413 23.28 54.02 33.79
CA LYS A 413 23.77 53.30 34.97
C LYS A 413 25.22 53.65 35.33
N VAL A 414 26.08 53.82 34.33
CA VAL A 414 27.49 54.19 34.54
C VAL A 414 27.62 55.62 35.05
N GLU A 415 26.75 56.58 34.64
CA GLU A 415 26.73 57.95 35.16
C GLU A 415 26.25 58.03 36.61
N LYS A 416 25.41 57.08 37.08
CA LYS A 416 24.91 57.03 38.47
C LYS A 416 25.89 56.32 39.43
N GLU A 417 26.85 55.56 38.95
CA GLU A 417 27.87 54.91 39.77
C GLU A 417 29.14 55.76 39.96
N ASN A 418 29.31 56.82 39.15
CA ASN A 418 30.44 57.75 39.21
C ASN A 418 30.10 59.13 39.83
N SER A 419 28.89 59.28 40.44
CA SER A 419 28.43 60.46 41.18
C SER A 419 28.11 60.08 42.64
#